data_e8fa97b8c47b02c4159e8b743739d1f0
#
_entry.id   e8fa97b8c47b02c4159e8b743739d1f0
#
_cell.length_a   1.000
_cell.length_b   1.000
_cell.length_c   1.000
_cell.angle_alpha   90.00
_cell.angle_beta   90.00
_cell.angle_gamma   90.00
#
_symmetry.space_group_name_H-M   'P 1'
#
loop_
_entity.id
_entity.type
_entity.pdbx_description
1 polymer ?
#
loop_
_entity_poly.entity_id
_entity_poly.type
_entity_poly.pdbx_seq_one_letter_code
_entity_poly.pdbx_strand_id
1 'polypeptide(L)'
;MAILIQLENGVEKSKFRIDKPLVRLGRSVENDICIEDPEVSGQHCIIEMIAKVDKKDDYELFIQDMNSTNHTFINGQQISRQQLRHNDMIRIGWKYFKFVDETQQSHKDTIKIHKSWIPGVYYTK
;
A
#
# COMPACT_ATOMS: atom_id res chain seq x y z
N MET A 1 3.68 -7.34 -9.22
CA MET A 1 3.70 -7.78 -7.82
C MET A 1 3.63 -6.60 -6.89
N ALA A 2 2.84 -6.69 -5.87
CA ALA A 2 2.59 -5.58 -4.96
C ALA A 2 3.36 -5.78 -3.66
N ILE A 3 3.90 -4.68 -3.15
CA ILE A 3 4.71 -4.68 -1.94
C ILE A 3 4.31 -3.47 -1.10
N LEU A 4 4.24 -3.67 0.22
CA LEU A 4 4.16 -2.57 1.17
C LEU A 4 5.54 -2.36 1.77
N ILE A 5 6.03 -1.14 1.71
CA ILE A 5 7.32 -0.80 2.28
C ILE A 5 7.09 0.08 3.50
N GLN A 6 7.45 -0.43 4.67
CA GLN A 6 7.33 0.35 5.89
C GLN A 6 8.49 1.34 5.96
N LEU A 7 8.15 2.60 6.20
CA LEU A 7 9.13 3.66 6.29
C LEU A 7 9.27 4.14 7.73
N GLU A 8 10.49 4.47 8.12
CA GLU A 8 10.75 5.07 9.41
C GLU A 8 11.68 6.25 9.16
N ASN A 9 11.22 7.44 9.47
CA ASN A 9 11.97 8.68 9.21
C ASN A 9 12.38 8.79 7.75
N GLY A 10 11.48 8.34 6.85
CA GLY A 10 11.72 8.42 5.43
C GLY A 10 12.61 7.33 4.86
N VAL A 11 13.06 6.40 5.70
CA VAL A 11 13.96 5.33 5.28
C VAL A 11 13.23 4.00 5.30
N GLU A 12 13.47 3.16 4.30
CA GLU A 12 12.86 1.84 4.22
C GLU A 12 13.31 0.98 5.38
N LYS A 13 12.34 0.44 6.12
CA LYS A 13 12.64 -0.41 7.26
C LYS A 13 12.29 -1.86 6.99
N SER A 14 11.13 -2.12 6.42
CA SER A 14 10.65 -3.47 6.18
C SER A 14 9.85 -3.51 4.90
N LYS A 15 9.82 -4.68 4.26
CA LYS A 15 9.03 -4.89 3.04
C LYS A 15 8.11 -6.07 3.26
N PHE A 16 6.86 -5.92 2.86
CA PHE A 16 5.85 -6.97 2.99
C PHE A 16 5.23 -7.22 1.62
N ARG A 17 5.32 -8.44 1.14
CA ARG A 17 4.72 -8.80 -0.13
C ARG A 17 3.23 -9.01 0.04
N ILE A 18 2.46 -8.51 -0.91
CA ILE A 18 1.02 -8.75 -0.94
C ILE A 18 0.80 -9.89 -1.93
N ASP A 19 0.80 -11.12 -1.42
CA ASP A 19 0.77 -12.30 -2.28
C ASP A 19 -0.37 -13.25 -1.96
N LYS A 20 -1.41 -12.77 -1.29
CA LYS A 20 -2.59 -13.58 -1.05
C LYS A 20 -3.84 -12.70 -1.12
N PRO A 21 -5.02 -13.33 -1.29
CA PRO A 21 -6.24 -12.55 -1.56
C PRO A 21 -6.65 -11.59 -0.47
N LEU A 22 -6.24 -11.86 0.76
CA LEU A 22 -6.59 -11.01 1.90
C LEU A 22 -5.38 -10.88 2.82
N VAL A 23 -4.97 -9.65 3.07
CA VAL A 23 -3.87 -9.34 3.99
C VAL A 23 -4.44 -8.46 5.10
N ARG A 24 -4.26 -8.90 6.34
CA ARG A 24 -4.76 -8.18 7.51
C ARG A 24 -3.65 -7.42 8.18
N LEU A 25 -3.94 -6.19 8.56
CA LEU A 25 -2.96 -5.33 9.21
C LEU A 25 -3.52 -4.83 10.53
N GLY A 26 -2.73 -4.83 11.57
CA GLY A 26 -3.15 -4.36 12.87
C GLY A 26 -2.16 -4.69 13.95
N ARG A 27 -2.50 -4.31 15.18
CA ARG A 27 -1.61 -4.50 16.32
C ARG A 27 -1.60 -5.94 16.82
N SER A 28 -2.69 -6.68 16.62
CA SER A 28 -2.77 -8.05 17.08
C SER A 28 -1.78 -8.94 16.32
N VAL A 29 -1.16 -9.88 17.05
CA VAL A 29 -0.20 -10.80 16.44
C VAL A 29 -0.86 -11.75 15.44
N GLU A 30 -2.18 -11.81 15.45
CA GLU A 30 -2.91 -12.66 14.51
C GLU A 30 -2.95 -12.08 13.10
N ASN A 31 -2.60 -10.81 12.95
CA ASN A 31 -2.61 -10.18 11.64
C ASN A 31 -1.44 -10.66 10.80
N ASP A 32 -1.60 -10.57 9.47
CA ASP A 32 -0.53 -10.91 8.55
C ASP A 32 0.62 -9.92 8.67
N ILE A 33 0.29 -8.66 8.88
CA ILE A 33 1.28 -7.62 9.16
C ILE A 33 0.95 -7.06 10.53
N CYS A 34 1.80 -7.35 11.50
CA CYS A 34 1.62 -6.89 12.86
C CYS A 34 2.33 -5.56 13.04
N ILE A 35 1.58 -4.54 13.44
CA ILE A 35 2.11 -3.19 13.59
C ILE A 35 2.15 -2.85 15.08
N GLU A 36 3.34 -2.75 15.62
CA GLU A 36 3.52 -2.49 17.05
C GLU A 36 3.49 -0.99 17.31
N ASP A 37 2.29 -0.47 17.47
CA ASP A 37 2.06 0.94 17.71
C ASP A 37 0.77 1.04 18.54
N PRO A 38 0.79 1.67 19.72
CA PRO A 38 -0.41 1.79 20.57
C PRO A 38 -1.57 2.48 19.87
N GLU A 39 -1.30 3.29 18.85
CA GLU A 39 -2.34 4.00 18.11
C GLU A 39 -3.00 3.12 17.05
N VAL A 40 -2.51 1.90 16.87
CA VAL A 40 -3.05 0.97 15.87
C VAL A 40 -4.03 0.01 16.54
N SER A 41 -5.21 -0.12 15.94
CA SER A 41 -6.22 -1.05 16.45
C SER A 41 -5.78 -2.50 16.23
N GLY A 42 -6.28 -3.41 17.06
CA GLY A 42 -5.96 -4.81 16.92
C GLY A 42 -6.25 -5.34 15.52
N GLN A 43 -7.41 -4.98 14.98
CA GLN A 43 -7.78 -5.25 13.59
C GLN A 43 -7.96 -3.88 12.95
N HIS A 44 -6.95 -3.37 12.27
CA HIS A 44 -6.96 -1.99 11.82
C HIS A 44 -7.50 -1.85 10.40
N CYS A 45 -6.95 -2.58 9.47
CA CYS A 45 -7.41 -2.53 8.09
C CYS A 45 -7.04 -3.82 7.38
N ILE A 46 -7.59 -3.98 6.18
CA ILE A 46 -7.31 -5.14 5.34
C ILE A 46 -6.98 -4.66 3.93
N ILE A 47 -6.19 -5.47 3.23
CA ILE A 47 -5.94 -5.24 1.82
C ILE A 47 -6.49 -6.45 1.08
N GLU A 48 -7.36 -6.20 0.10
CA GLU A 48 -7.99 -7.25 -0.69
C GLU A 48 -7.48 -7.21 -2.12
N MET A 49 -7.20 -8.40 -2.65
CA MET A 49 -6.77 -8.56 -4.02
C MET A 49 -7.98 -9.07 -4.80
N ILE A 50 -8.46 -8.27 -5.74
CA ILE A 50 -9.68 -8.58 -6.48
C ILE A 50 -9.35 -8.76 -7.96
N ALA A 51 -9.71 -9.93 -8.51
CA ALA A 51 -9.42 -10.24 -9.90
C ALA A 51 -10.24 -9.34 -10.82
N LYS A 52 -9.61 -8.88 -11.89
CA LYS A 52 -10.32 -8.10 -12.90
C LYS A 52 -11.13 -9.03 -13.78
N VAL A 53 -12.34 -8.59 -14.11
CA VAL A 53 -13.27 -9.42 -14.87
C VAL A 53 -12.77 -9.69 -16.29
N ASP A 54 -12.20 -8.69 -16.91
CA ASP A 54 -11.85 -8.76 -18.32
C ASP A 54 -10.38 -9.08 -18.59
N LYS A 55 -9.60 -9.29 -17.54
CA LYS A 55 -8.17 -9.59 -17.72
C LYS A 55 -7.77 -10.74 -16.83
N LYS A 56 -7.37 -11.81 -17.46
CA LYS A 56 -6.91 -12.98 -16.76
C LYS A 56 -5.59 -12.69 -16.06
N ASP A 57 -5.47 -13.11 -14.81
CA ASP A 57 -4.24 -12.94 -14.02
C ASP A 57 -3.92 -11.49 -13.69
N ASP A 58 -4.91 -10.62 -13.81
CA ASP A 58 -4.74 -9.23 -13.43
C ASP A 58 -5.64 -8.92 -12.22
N TYR A 59 -5.16 -8.06 -11.32
CA TYR A 59 -5.82 -7.80 -10.06
C TYR A 59 -5.82 -6.32 -9.73
N GLU A 60 -6.84 -5.92 -8.97
CA GLU A 60 -6.88 -4.62 -8.34
C GLU A 60 -6.77 -4.84 -6.84
N LEU A 61 -6.06 -3.96 -6.16
CA LEU A 61 -5.92 -4.05 -4.71
C LEU A 61 -6.65 -2.90 -4.06
N PHE A 62 -7.43 -3.25 -3.03
CA PHE A 62 -8.20 -2.28 -2.26
C PHE A 62 -7.81 -2.37 -0.81
N ILE A 63 -7.75 -1.23 -0.14
CA ILE A 63 -7.54 -1.18 1.30
C ILE A 63 -8.84 -0.72 1.95
N GLN A 64 -9.20 -1.37 3.04
CA GLN A 64 -10.43 -1.05 3.76
C GLN A 64 -10.16 -0.93 5.24
N ASP A 65 -10.59 0.21 5.83
CA ASP A 65 -10.49 0.41 7.25
C ASP A 65 -11.51 -0.47 7.96
N MET A 66 -11.09 -1.13 9.03
CA MET A 66 -11.94 -2.06 9.77
C MET A 66 -12.49 -1.40 11.02
N ASN A 67 -13.04 -0.20 10.84
CA ASN A 67 -13.63 0.57 11.94
C ASN A 67 -12.60 0.83 13.03
N SER A 68 -11.40 1.19 12.62
CA SER A 68 -10.30 1.43 13.54
C SER A 68 -10.54 2.70 14.35
N THR A 69 -9.91 2.77 15.53
CA THR A 69 -10.06 3.92 16.41
C THR A 69 -9.47 5.19 15.79
N ASN A 70 -8.31 5.07 15.18
CA ASN A 70 -7.59 6.24 14.66
C ASN A 70 -7.57 6.32 13.15
N HIS A 71 -8.39 5.50 12.48
CA HIS A 71 -8.61 5.56 11.02
C HIS A 71 -7.39 5.17 10.21
N THR A 72 -7.59 5.06 8.92
CA THR A 72 -6.56 4.76 7.92
C THR A 72 -6.52 5.92 6.95
N PHE A 73 -5.31 6.33 6.57
CA PHE A 73 -5.13 7.49 5.70
C PHE A 73 -4.31 7.10 4.48
N ILE A 74 -4.70 7.63 3.32
CA ILE A 74 -3.92 7.47 2.09
C ILE A 74 -3.63 8.85 1.53
N ASN A 75 -2.36 9.14 1.35
CA ASN A 75 -1.90 10.44 0.85
C ASN A 75 -2.52 11.59 1.64
N GLY A 76 -2.63 11.39 2.95
CA GLY A 76 -3.11 12.42 3.88
C GLY A 76 -4.61 12.49 4.04
N GLN A 77 -5.37 11.64 3.36
CA GLN A 77 -6.83 11.66 3.43
C GLN A 77 -7.36 10.41 4.10
N GLN A 78 -8.28 10.59 5.05
CA GLN A 78 -8.92 9.47 5.72
C GLN A 78 -9.79 8.72 4.72
N ILE A 79 -9.69 7.38 4.74
CA ILE A 79 -10.46 6.55 3.83
C ILE A 79 -11.27 5.51 4.59
N SER A 80 -12.36 5.03 3.96
CA SER A 80 -13.08 3.85 4.41
C SER A 80 -12.64 2.66 3.58
N ARG A 81 -12.67 2.81 2.26
CA ARG A 81 -12.23 1.80 1.32
C ARG A 81 -11.75 2.53 0.08
N GLN A 82 -10.60 2.14 -0.42
CA GLN A 82 -10.02 2.82 -1.58
C GLN A 82 -9.10 1.89 -2.34
N GLN A 83 -9.10 2.01 -3.64
CA GLN A 83 -8.17 1.26 -4.47
C GLN A 83 -6.76 1.79 -4.26
N LEU A 84 -5.82 0.88 -4.09
CA LEU A 84 -4.41 1.24 -3.95
C LEU A 84 -3.76 1.39 -5.31
N ARG A 85 -2.96 2.43 -5.45
CA ARG A 85 -2.22 2.71 -6.67
C ARG A 85 -0.74 2.83 -6.34
N HIS A 86 0.07 2.58 -7.35
CA HIS A 86 1.52 2.65 -7.19
C HIS A 86 1.93 3.99 -6.58
N ASN A 87 2.79 3.92 -5.57
CA ASN A 87 3.33 5.06 -4.82
C ASN A 87 2.37 5.70 -3.82
N ASP A 88 1.21 5.09 -3.56
CA ASP A 88 0.35 5.59 -2.49
C ASP A 88 1.06 5.50 -1.15
N MET A 89 0.89 6.53 -0.34
CA MET A 89 1.45 6.56 1.01
C MET A 89 0.33 6.31 2.00
N ILE A 90 0.46 5.22 2.75
CA ILE A 90 -0.56 4.79 3.71
C ILE A 90 -0.07 5.11 5.11
N ARG A 91 -0.94 5.73 5.92
CA ARG A 91 -0.62 5.96 7.33
C ARG A 91 -1.57 5.16 8.19
N ILE A 92 -0.99 4.35 9.08
CA ILE A 92 -1.73 3.53 10.04
C ILE A 92 -1.10 3.82 11.40
N GLY A 93 -1.86 4.48 12.29
CA GLY A 93 -1.29 5.01 13.52
C GLY A 93 -0.22 6.03 13.16
N TRP A 94 0.97 5.86 13.71
CA TRP A 94 2.10 6.73 13.37
C TRP A 94 3.05 6.08 12.38
N LYS A 95 2.64 4.96 11.80
CA LYS A 95 3.50 4.21 10.86
C LYS A 95 3.12 4.54 9.43
N TYR A 96 4.12 4.69 8.58
CA TYR A 96 3.94 5.00 7.17
C TYR A 96 4.36 3.82 6.31
N PHE A 97 3.55 3.55 5.28
CA PHE A 97 3.84 2.48 4.34
C PHE A 97 3.69 3.03 2.93
N LYS A 98 4.62 2.67 2.08
CA LYS A 98 4.53 3.03 0.67
C LYS A 98 4.06 1.81 -0.09
N PHE A 99 3.02 1.97 -0.89
CA PHE A 99 2.51 0.88 -1.72
C PHE A 99 3.22 0.92 -3.07
N VAL A 100 3.84 -0.18 -3.45
CA VAL A 100 4.54 -0.30 -4.71
C VAL A 100 3.93 -1.44 -5.50
N ASP A 101 3.52 -1.16 -6.72
CA ASP A 101 3.01 -2.17 -7.62
C ASP A 101 3.87 -2.17 -8.86
N GLU A 102 4.75 -3.13 -8.96
CA GLU A 102 5.72 -3.21 -10.05
C GLU A 102 5.05 -3.34 -11.41
N THR A 103 3.87 -3.96 -11.43
CA THR A 103 3.11 -4.08 -12.67
C THR A 103 2.68 -2.72 -13.18
N GLN A 104 2.17 -1.87 -12.28
CA GLN A 104 1.77 -0.53 -12.66
C GLN A 104 2.97 0.30 -13.06
N GLN A 105 4.07 0.13 -12.35
CA GLN A 105 5.29 0.85 -12.67
C GLN A 105 5.82 0.46 -14.06
N SER A 106 5.84 -0.81 -14.37
CA SER A 106 6.28 -1.29 -15.67
C SER A 106 5.41 -0.74 -16.78
N HIS A 107 4.10 -0.76 -16.56
CA HIS A 107 3.16 -0.24 -17.53
C HIS A 107 3.39 1.24 -17.77
N LYS A 108 3.64 1.97 -16.70
CA LYS A 108 3.90 3.39 -16.79
C LYS A 108 5.19 3.67 -17.56
N ASP A 109 6.21 2.90 -17.31
CA ASP A 109 7.47 3.04 -18.02
C ASP A 109 7.30 2.80 -19.51
N THR A 110 6.46 1.86 -19.87
CA THR A 110 6.18 1.57 -21.25
C THR A 110 5.57 2.75 -21.98
N ILE A 111 4.72 3.46 -21.30
CA ILE A 111 4.06 4.61 -21.90
C ILE A 111 4.99 5.77 -22.00
N LYS A 112 5.81 6.00 -21.02
CA LYS A 112 6.48 7.22 -20.86
C LYS A 112 7.53 7.42 -21.87
N ILE A 113 8.29 7.17 -22.19
CA ILE A 113 9.29 7.62 -23.02
C ILE A 113 9.79 9.00 -22.76
N HIS A 114 9.88 9.43 -22.14
CA HIS A 114 10.37 10.28 -21.48
C HIS A 114 10.92 10.76 -20.92
N LYS A 115 11.14 11.09 -20.43
CA LYS A 115 11.74 11.65 -19.61
C LYS A 115 12.18 12.08 -18.95
N SER A 116 12.06 12.24 -18.71
CA SER A 116 12.54 12.73 -17.77
C SER A 116 12.68 12.94 -17.07
N TRP A 117 12.61 13.16 -17.08
CA TRP A 117 12.75 13.54 -16.07
C TRP A 117 13.28 13.22 -15.47
N ILE A 118 13.23 13.14 -15.23
CA ILE A 118 13.67 13.00 -14.37
C ILE A 118 14.23 12.48 -13.81
N PRO A 119 14.34 12.56 -13.69
CA PRO A 119 14.72 12.11 -12.81
C PRO A 119 15.15 11.90 -12.03
N GLY A 120 14.87 12.02 -11.81
CA GLY A 120 15.01 11.95 -10.90
C GLY A 120 14.75 11.81 -10.50
N VAL A 121 14.30 11.99 -10.55
CA VAL A 121 13.98 12.11 -10.24
C VAL A 121 13.58 11.81 -10.31
N TYR A 122 12.95 12.05 -10.43
CA TYR A 122 12.64 12.22 -10.51
C TYR A 122 12.52 11.73 -10.52
N TYR A 123 11.99 11.62 -10.72
CA TYR A 123 11.90 11.58 -10.77
C TYR A 123 12.17 10.95 -10.51
N THR A 124 11.67 10.75 -10.51
CA THR A 124 11.94 10.54 -10.24
C THR A 124 12.17 10.20 -10.01
N LYS A 125 11.74 10.42 -10.33
CA LYS A 125 12.02 10.53 -10.12
C LYS A 125 12.35 10.38 -9.78
#